data_68e03cb1ec88f1cde1cb4d914f6a2ea9
#
_entry.id   68e03cb1ec88f1cde1cb4d914f6a2ea9
#
_cell.length_a   1.000
_cell.length_b   1.000
_cell.length_c   1.000
_cell.angle_alpha   90.00
_cell.angle_beta   90.00
_cell.angle_gamma   90.00
#
_symmetry.space_group_name_H-M   'P 1'
#
loop_
_entity.id
_entity.type
_entity.pdbx_description
1 polymer ?
#
loop_
_entity_poly.entity_id
_entity_poly.type
_entity_poly.pdbx_seq_one_letter_code
_entity_poly.pdbx_strand_id
1 'polypeptide(L)'
;MKDSPLLPIDYWNELKARYGDKPCIYTTVEHGWAGNYFKQYDDLEKFNKKNGTNIRWIYGAEAYWVKDRHEPDRSNCHIVLLARTDKGRKAINKILSIANKDGYYARPRIDIELIDQLPYDDVMITTACVAFWNKYDDIADIVRHLAESFPHFYLEVQAHNTPAQKELNRHIIQISEELLVPIIAGCDSHVITEAQILDRDELLKSGNIHYEDEDGWYMDYPTYDVLFERFKQQGVLTDEQIKAAINNTNVLFEFEDIKLDRSLKVPVIKELRNKTQEERNHIFEQILKDEWFLQKADINKDKLQQYYQEIKHDIGEIEACNMADYFILSYMVMKRGQEKYGGILTPSGRGSAVSMYLNKLLRLTKVDKVNSPVLM
;
A
#
# COMPACT_ATOMS: atom_id res chain seq x y z
N MET A 1 9.90 7.35 6.87
CA MET A 1 10.09 8.44 5.89
C MET A 1 11.50 8.95 6.04
N LYS A 2 12.25 9.02 4.95
CA LYS A 2 13.63 9.53 4.97
C LYS A 2 13.75 10.91 4.35
N ASP A 3 12.73 11.33 3.60
CA ASP A 3 12.81 12.51 2.74
C ASP A 3 11.91 13.68 3.17
N SER A 4 11.08 13.51 4.21
CA SER A 4 10.25 14.57 4.78
C SER A 4 10.29 14.53 6.30
N PRO A 5 10.43 15.69 6.99
CA PRO A 5 10.30 15.79 8.44
C PRO A 5 8.84 15.74 8.90
N LEU A 6 7.88 15.82 7.98
CA LEU A 6 6.45 15.94 8.26
C LEU A 6 5.72 14.59 8.22
N LEU A 7 4.60 14.54 8.91
CA LEU A 7 3.66 13.41 8.89
C LEU A 7 2.44 13.74 8.01
N PRO A 8 1.70 12.74 7.51
CA PRO A 8 0.46 12.97 6.76
C PRO A 8 -0.52 13.92 7.45
N ILE A 9 -0.61 13.87 8.78
CA ILE A 9 -1.52 14.73 9.55
C ILE A 9 -1.16 16.23 9.44
N ASP A 10 0.10 16.57 9.19
CA ASP A 10 0.52 17.96 9.03
C ASP A 10 -0.07 18.53 7.73
N TYR A 11 -0.04 17.74 6.65
CA TYR A 11 -0.70 18.10 5.38
C TYR A 11 -2.22 18.16 5.52
N TRP A 12 -2.86 17.26 6.28
CA TRP A 12 -4.31 17.32 6.50
C TRP A 12 -4.72 18.56 7.30
N ASN A 13 -3.91 18.99 8.26
CA ASN A 13 -4.13 20.23 8.98
C ASN A 13 -4.01 21.45 8.05
N GLU A 14 -3.05 21.43 7.13
CA GLU A 14 -2.89 22.48 6.12
C GLU A 14 -4.07 22.52 5.15
N LEU A 15 -4.52 21.36 4.65
CA LEU A 15 -5.72 21.26 3.80
C LEU A 15 -6.96 21.79 4.53
N LYS A 16 -7.12 21.44 5.82
CA LYS A 16 -8.19 21.99 6.65
C LYS A 16 -8.11 23.51 6.79
N ALA A 17 -6.91 24.04 7.01
CA ALA A 17 -6.70 25.48 7.14
C ALA A 17 -7.03 26.23 5.85
N ARG A 18 -6.66 25.69 4.69
CA ARG A 18 -6.91 26.29 3.36
C ARG A 18 -8.36 26.16 2.89
N TYR A 19 -8.98 25.00 3.10
CA TYR A 19 -10.24 24.63 2.42
C TYR A 19 -11.41 24.37 3.38
N GLY A 20 -11.18 24.22 4.68
CA GLY A 20 -12.23 23.96 5.66
C GLY A 20 -12.92 22.61 5.43
N ASP A 21 -14.24 22.64 5.17
CA ASP A 21 -15.08 21.48 4.88
C ASP A 21 -15.24 21.19 3.39
N LYS A 22 -14.64 22.02 2.53
CA LYS A 22 -14.72 21.83 1.07
C LYS A 22 -14.01 20.52 0.67
N PRO A 23 -14.53 19.84 -0.35
CA PRO A 23 -13.88 18.66 -0.90
C PRO A 23 -12.46 19.00 -1.37
N CYS A 24 -11.50 18.21 -0.91
CA CYS A 24 -10.12 18.28 -1.40
C CYS A 24 -9.50 16.88 -1.48
N ILE A 25 -8.39 16.79 -2.18
CA ILE A 25 -7.69 15.53 -2.42
C ILE A 25 -6.33 15.56 -1.75
N TYR A 26 -6.00 14.44 -1.14
CA TYR A 26 -4.69 14.14 -0.61
C TYR A 26 -4.16 12.87 -1.26
N THR A 27 -2.95 12.92 -1.76
CA THR A 27 -2.25 11.74 -2.25
C THR A 27 -0.81 11.73 -1.75
N THR A 28 -0.28 10.56 -1.49
CA THR A 28 1.14 10.33 -1.25
C THR A 28 1.59 9.21 -2.18
N VAL A 29 2.74 9.41 -2.80
CA VAL A 29 3.38 8.42 -3.64
C VAL A 29 4.74 8.10 -3.03
N GLU A 30 4.88 6.90 -2.47
CA GLU A 30 6.13 6.42 -1.89
C GLU A 30 6.94 5.70 -2.97
N HIS A 31 8.26 5.78 -2.90
CA HIS A 31 9.18 5.15 -3.87
C HIS A 31 9.11 3.62 -3.84
N GLY A 32 8.50 3.01 -4.87
CA GLY A 32 8.43 1.55 -5.06
C GLY A 32 7.71 0.79 -3.95
N TRP A 33 6.97 1.50 -3.11
CA TRP A 33 6.37 1.00 -1.89
C TRP A 33 5.01 1.62 -1.62
N ALA A 34 4.13 0.92 -0.94
CA ALA A 34 2.82 1.42 -0.52
C ALA A 34 2.40 0.83 0.84
N GLY A 35 3.35 0.62 1.75
CA GLY A 35 3.15 -0.14 2.99
C GLY A 35 2.27 0.53 4.04
N ASN A 36 2.23 1.85 4.08
CA ASN A 36 1.50 2.60 5.12
C ASN A 36 0.08 2.99 4.74
N TYR A 37 -0.40 2.64 3.54
CA TYR A 37 -1.65 3.17 3.02
C TYR A 37 -2.89 2.81 3.87
N PHE A 38 -2.96 1.62 4.46
CA PHE A 38 -4.07 1.25 5.35
C PHE A 38 -4.13 2.15 6.57
N LYS A 39 -2.98 2.36 7.21
CA LYS A 39 -2.89 3.20 8.39
C LYS A 39 -3.25 4.66 8.07
N GLN A 40 -2.72 5.17 6.96
CA GLN A 40 -3.02 6.54 6.52
C GLN A 40 -4.51 6.72 6.20
N TYR A 41 -5.12 5.76 5.51
CA TYR A 41 -6.55 5.77 5.22
C TYR A 41 -7.40 5.80 6.49
N ASP A 42 -7.12 4.91 7.45
CA ASP A 42 -7.83 4.86 8.73
C ASP A 42 -7.68 6.14 9.55
N ASP A 43 -6.49 6.68 9.58
CA ASP A 43 -6.19 7.88 10.34
C ASP A 43 -6.84 9.11 9.67
N LEU A 44 -6.89 9.17 8.34
CA LEU A 44 -7.60 10.22 7.61
C LEU A 44 -9.12 10.15 7.81
N GLU A 45 -9.72 8.96 7.80
CA GLU A 45 -11.15 8.82 8.11
C GLU A 45 -11.49 9.35 9.51
N LYS A 46 -10.66 9.02 10.51
CA LYS A 46 -10.80 9.55 11.88
C LYS A 46 -10.61 11.07 11.92
N PHE A 47 -9.63 11.59 11.18
CA PHE A 47 -9.35 13.02 11.09
C PHE A 47 -10.56 13.77 10.49
N ASN A 48 -11.07 13.31 9.35
CA ASN A 48 -12.25 13.89 8.70
C ASN A 48 -13.45 13.91 9.65
N LYS A 49 -13.75 12.78 10.29
CA LYS A 49 -14.87 12.68 11.26
C LYS A 49 -14.71 13.64 12.43
N LYS A 50 -13.50 13.75 12.97
CA LYS A 50 -13.22 14.62 14.14
C LYS A 50 -13.30 16.12 13.80
N ASN A 51 -12.88 16.49 12.59
CA ASN A 51 -12.67 17.88 12.19
C ASN A 51 -13.76 18.43 11.25
N GLY A 52 -14.71 17.59 10.80
CA GLY A 52 -15.73 17.98 9.83
C GLY A 52 -15.16 18.30 8.45
N THR A 53 -14.01 17.71 8.10
CA THR A 53 -13.34 17.91 6.81
C THR A 53 -13.79 16.86 5.79
N ASN A 54 -13.61 17.19 4.49
CA ASN A 54 -13.93 16.30 3.38
C ASN A 54 -12.68 16.07 2.52
N ILE A 55 -11.65 15.52 3.14
CA ILE A 55 -10.40 15.17 2.46
C ILE A 55 -10.53 13.74 1.95
N ARG A 56 -10.43 13.56 0.62
CA ARG A 56 -10.41 12.24 -0.01
C ARG A 56 -8.98 11.83 -0.32
N TRP A 57 -8.65 10.60 0.01
CA TRP A 57 -7.33 10.05 -0.27
C TRP A 57 -7.31 9.25 -1.57
N ILE A 58 -6.26 9.45 -2.38
CA ILE A 58 -5.99 8.68 -3.58
C ILE A 58 -4.75 7.82 -3.35
N TYR A 59 -4.90 6.54 -3.65
CA TYR A 59 -3.81 5.57 -3.60
C TYR A 59 -2.88 5.72 -4.79
N GLY A 60 -1.58 5.77 -4.53
CA GLY A 60 -0.57 5.82 -5.57
C GLY A 60 0.78 5.31 -5.11
N ALA A 61 1.70 5.24 -6.05
CA ALA A 61 3.10 4.93 -5.82
C ALA A 61 3.97 5.61 -6.88
N GLU A 62 5.14 6.07 -6.49
CA GLU A 62 6.21 6.47 -7.39
C GLU A 62 7.12 5.28 -7.59
N ALA A 63 6.97 4.58 -8.71
CA ALA A 63 7.70 3.36 -8.98
C ALA A 63 9.06 3.66 -9.64
N TYR A 64 10.05 2.82 -9.37
CA TYR A 64 11.31 2.83 -10.08
C TYR A 64 11.15 2.08 -11.40
N TRP A 65 11.28 2.80 -12.53
CA TRP A 65 11.18 2.23 -13.85
C TRP A 65 12.56 1.98 -14.45
N VAL A 66 12.74 0.84 -15.12
CA VAL A 66 13.93 0.45 -15.88
C VAL A 66 13.51 -0.22 -17.20
N LYS A 67 14.42 -0.34 -18.16
CA LYS A 67 14.14 -1.02 -19.43
C LYS A 67 13.81 -2.51 -19.25
N ASP A 68 14.61 -3.20 -18.44
CA ASP A 68 14.45 -4.61 -18.11
C ASP A 68 14.74 -4.82 -16.61
N ARG A 69 13.73 -5.24 -15.86
CA ARG A 69 13.85 -5.47 -14.42
C ARG A 69 14.75 -6.65 -14.06
N HIS A 70 15.05 -7.54 -15.01
CA HIS A 70 15.89 -8.71 -14.80
C HIS A 70 17.39 -8.40 -14.94
N GLU A 71 17.73 -7.31 -15.61
CA GLU A 71 19.10 -6.86 -15.76
C GLU A 71 19.55 -6.02 -14.53
N PRO A 72 20.84 -6.06 -14.17
CA PRO A 72 21.38 -5.34 -13.00
C PRO A 72 21.55 -3.83 -13.27
N ASP A 73 20.46 -3.13 -13.50
CA ASP A 73 20.42 -1.69 -13.75
C ASP A 73 20.12 -0.92 -12.44
N ARG A 74 20.92 0.09 -12.12
CA ARG A 74 20.78 1.01 -10.99
C ARG A 74 20.13 2.34 -11.36
N SER A 75 19.68 2.50 -12.57
CA SER A 75 18.95 3.71 -13.00
C SER A 75 17.73 3.92 -12.14
N ASN A 76 17.43 5.18 -11.86
CA ASN A 76 16.34 5.60 -10.99
C ASN A 76 15.34 6.44 -11.78
N CYS A 77 14.82 5.90 -12.88
CA CYS A 77 13.70 6.58 -13.52
C CYS A 77 12.48 6.43 -12.64
N HIS A 78 11.76 7.51 -12.43
CA HIS A 78 10.55 7.53 -11.65
C HIS A 78 9.33 7.58 -12.56
N ILE A 79 8.27 6.88 -12.19
CA ILE A 79 6.97 6.95 -12.84
C ILE A 79 5.89 6.92 -11.76
N VAL A 80 4.95 7.85 -11.80
CA VAL A 80 3.86 7.90 -10.83
C VAL A 80 2.67 7.11 -11.34
N LEU A 81 2.16 6.22 -10.50
CA LEU A 81 0.99 5.40 -10.73
C LEU A 81 -0.07 5.75 -9.71
N LEU A 82 -1.24 6.23 -10.16
CA LEU A 82 -2.37 6.57 -9.31
C LEU A 82 -3.56 5.66 -9.63
N ALA A 83 -4.22 5.15 -8.60
CA ALA A 83 -5.38 4.28 -8.75
C ALA A 83 -6.65 5.11 -8.96
N ARG A 84 -7.26 4.99 -10.13
CA ARG A 84 -8.56 5.59 -10.42
C ARG A 84 -9.71 4.79 -9.81
N THR A 85 -9.53 3.48 -9.64
CA THR A 85 -10.52 2.56 -9.08
C THR A 85 -9.88 1.56 -8.11
N ASP A 86 -10.68 0.81 -7.35
CA ASP A 86 -10.16 -0.28 -6.50
C ASP A 86 -9.50 -1.40 -7.32
N LYS A 87 -9.91 -1.61 -8.56
CA LYS A 87 -9.26 -2.53 -9.50
C LYS A 87 -7.85 -2.05 -9.85
N GLY A 88 -7.69 -0.75 -10.15
CA GLY A 88 -6.38 -0.12 -10.37
C GLY A 88 -5.48 -0.23 -9.14
N ARG A 89 -6.01 0.04 -7.94
CA ARG A 89 -5.27 -0.11 -6.68
C ARG A 89 -4.71 -1.53 -6.49
N LYS A 90 -5.55 -2.55 -6.74
CA LYS A 90 -5.14 -3.96 -6.65
C LYS A 90 -4.06 -4.31 -7.68
N ALA A 91 -4.18 -3.76 -8.89
CA ALA A 91 -3.20 -3.96 -9.96
C ALA A 91 -1.85 -3.31 -9.63
N ILE A 92 -1.84 -2.05 -9.18
CA ILE A 92 -0.62 -1.36 -8.72
C ILE A 92 0.04 -2.16 -7.59
N ASN A 93 -0.70 -2.60 -6.58
CA ASN A 93 -0.16 -3.45 -5.51
C ASN A 93 0.48 -4.74 -6.05
N LYS A 94 -0.14 -5.36 -7.05
CA LYS A 94 0.39 -6.59 -7.66
C LYS A 94 1.73 -6.34 -8.35
N ILE A 95 1.86 -5.30 -9.17
CA ILE A 95 3.13 -5.01 -9.86
C ILE A 95 4.23 -4.58 -8.89
N LEU A 96 3.91 -3.78 -7.85
CA LEU A 96 4.87 -3.44 -6.80
C LEU A 96 5.34 -4.69 -6.02
N SER A 97 4.46 -5.66 -5.80
CA SER A 97 4.84 -6.94 -5.19
C SER A 97 5.79 -7.75 -6.09
N ILE A 98 5.54 -7.77 -7.40
CA ILE A 98 6.44 -8.39 -8.38
C ILE A 98 7.78 -7.65 -8.42
N ALA A 99 7.77 -6.32 -8.45
CA ALA A 99 8.99 -5.50 -8.41
C ALA A 99 9.87 -5.83 -7.20
N ASN A 100 9.25 -6.05 -6.01
CA ASN A 100 9.97 -6.42 -4.81
C ASN A 100 10.50 -7.87 -4.82
N LYS A 101 9.83 -8.78 -5.52
CA LYS A 101 10.18 -10.19 -5.56
C LYS A 101 11.15 -10.53 -6.69
N ASP A 102 10.82 -10.09 -7.90
CA ASP A 102 11.50 -10.51 -9.14
C ASP A 102 12.30 -9.35 -9.80
N GLY A 103 11.98 -8.10 -9.48
CA GLY A 103 12.64 -6.89 -10.01
C GLY A 103 13.62 -6.22 -9.05
N TYR A 104 13.91 -6.82 -7.89
CA TYR A 104 14.73 -6.16 -6.89
C TYR A 104 16.22 -6.22 -7.22
N TYR A 105 16.80 -5.05 -7.57
CA TYR A 105 18.25 -4.84 -7.61
C TYR A 105 18.56 -3.45 -7.07
N ALA A 106 19.12 -3.37 -5.87
CA ALA A 106 19.24 -2.16 -5.06
C ALA A 106 17.89 -1.50 -4.69
N ARG A 107 16.90 -1.54 -5.58
CA ARG A 107 15.54 -1.00 -5.43
C ARG A 107 14.51 -1.94 -6.10
N PRO A 108 13.23 -1.90 -5.72
CA PRO A 108 12.18 -2.64 -6.41
C PRO A 108 11.86 -1.93 -7.73
N ARG A 109 12.13 -2.58 -8.87
CA ARG A 109 12.02 -1.98 -10.20
C ARG A 109 10.90 -2.62 -11.01
N ILE A 110 10.21 -1.80 -11.78
CA ILE A 110 9.24 -2.22 -12.79
C ILE A 110 9.79 -1.91 -14.18
N ASP A 111 9.25 -2.57 -15.18
CA ASP A 111 9.52 -2.31 -16.60
C ASP A 111 8.20 -2.21 -17.38
N ILE A 112 8.30 -2.02 -18.68
CA ILE A 112 7.14 -1.86 -19.56
C ILE A 112 6.23 -3.11 -19.53
N GLU A 113 6.81 -4.31 -19.40
CA GLU A 113 6.04 -5.55 -19.32
C GLU A 113 5.10 -5.58 -18.10
N LEU A 114 5.52 -5.02 -16.97
CA LEU A 114 4.65 -4.90 -15.78
C LEU A 114 3.65 -3.77 -15.92
N ILE A 115 4.04 -2.64 -16.53
CA ILE A 115 3.14 -1.52 -16.79
C ILE A 115 1.98 -1.97 -17.71
N ASP A 116 2.26 -2.71 -18.76
CA ASP A 116 1.26 -3.23 -19.70
C ASP A 116 0.26 -4.22 -19.08
N GLN A 117 0.55 -4.74 -17.89
CA GLN A 117 -0.39 -5.56 -17.12
C GLN A 117 -1.40 -4.72 -16.31
N LEU A 118 -1.21 -3.40 -16.24
CA LEU A 118 -2.15 -2.52 -15.56
C LEU A 118 -3.44 -2.39 -16.37
N PRO A 119 -4.60 -2.34 -15.74
CA PRO A 119 -5.86 -2.09 -16.43
C PRO A 119 -5.91 -0.62 -16.86
N TYR A 120 -5.84 -0.36 -18.15
CA TYR A 120 -5.61 0.95 -18.77
C TYR A 120 -6.58 2.06 -18.33
N ASP A 121 -7.88 1.74 -18.09
CA ASP A 121 -8.89 2.70 -17.63
C ASP A 121 -8.88 2.93 -16.10
N ASP A 122 -8.29 2.00 -15.34
CA ASP A 122 -8.37 1.98 -13.88
C ASP A 122 -7.17 2.64 -13.21
N VAL A 123 -6.19 3.09 -13.99
CA VAL A 123 -4.98 3.76 -13.51
C VAL A 123 -4.74 5.06 -14.27
N MET A 124 -4.12 6.03 -13.58
CA MET A 124 -3.52 7.21 -14.17
C MET A 124 -2.02 7.11 -14.02
N ILE A 125 -1.28 7.50 -15.05
CA ILE A 125 0.18 7.46 -15.07
C ILE A 125 0.71 8.87 -15.37
N THR A 126 1.76 9.31 -14.65
CA THR A 126 2.52 10.52 -15.00
C THR A 126 4.01 10.23 -15.13
N THR A 127 4.71 11.08 -15.86
CA THR A 127 6.17 10.97 -16.08
C THR A 127 6.99 11.40 -14.87
N ALA A 128 6.36 11.72 -13.74
CA ALA A 128 7.03 12.15 -12.51
C ALA A 128 8.06 13.28 -12.73
N CYS A 129 9.19 13.22 -12.04
CA CYS A 129 10.24 14.26 -12.06
C CYS A 129 11.26 14.06 -13.20
N VAL A 130 12.30 14.89 -13.21
CA VAL A 130 13.41 14.87 -14.16
C VAL A 130 14.12 13.50 -14.28
N ALA A 131 14.04 12.68 -13.24
CA ALA A 131 14.67 11.37 -13.21
C ALA A 131 14.10 10.39 -14.26
N PHE A 132 12.86 10.57 -14.72
CA PHE A 132 12.28 9.77 -15.81
C PHE A 132 12.98 10.00 -17.14
N TRP A 133 13.37 11.24 -17.45
CA TRP A 133 13.74 11.69 -18.79
C TRP A 133 15.22 11.49 -19.17
N ASN A 134 16.11 11.45 -18.21
CA ASN A 134 17.55 11.62 -18.47
C ASN A 134 18.36 10.31 -18.49
N LYS A 135 17.69 9.15 -18.46
CA LYS A 135 18.39 7.87 -18.26
C LYS A 135 18.52 7.01 -19.52
N TYR A 136 17.63 7.18 -20.49
CA TYR A 136 17.56 6.32 -21.67
C TYR A 136 17.35 7.13 -22.95
N ASP A 137 18.08 6.80 -24.01
CA ASP A 137 18.01 7.49 -25.31
C ASP A 137 16.67 7.28 -26.03
N ASP A 138 15.96 6.18 -25.73
CA ASP A 138 14.69 5.80 -26.32
C ASP A 138 13.46 6.19 -25.49
N ILE A 139 13.61 7.16 -24.58
CA ILE A 139 12.53 7.60 -23.70
C ILE A 139 11.29 8.10 -24.48
N ALA A 140 11.50 8.70 -25.64
CA ALA A 140 10.42 9.16 -26.50
C ALA A 140 9.54 8.00 -27.01
N ASP A 141 10.11 6.84 -27.29
CA ASP A 141 9.36 5.66 -27.71
C ASP A 141 8.52 5.09 -26.53
N ILE A 142 9.07 5.13 -25.32
CA ILE A 142 8.34 4.75 -24.11
C ILE A 142 7.15 5.70 -23.86
N VAL A 143 7.37 7.00 -24.00
CA VAL A 143 6.30 8.00 -23.84
C VAL A 143 5.20 7.78 -24.89
N ARG A 144 5.56 7.50 -26.14
CA ARG A 144 4.60 7.19 -27.20
C ARG A 144 3.80 5.92 -26.88
N HIS A 145 4.47 4.86 -26.46
CA HIS A 145 3.80 3.62 -26.06
C HIS A 145 2.80 3.85 -24.91
N LEU A 146 3.19 4.61 -23.88
CA LEU A 146 2.30 4.94 -22.77
C LEU A 146 1.11 5.79 -23.22
N ALA A 147 1.33 6.77 -24.12
CA ALA A 147 0.29 7.62 -24.68
C ALA A 147 -0.73 6.82 -25.50
N GLU A 148 -0.27 5.83 -26.27
CA GLU A 148 -1.14 4.98 -27.09
C GLU A 148 -1.90 3.93 -26.25
N SER A 149 -1.30 3.47 -25.14
CA SER A 149 -1.84 2.38 -24.33
C SER A 149 -2.74 2.85 -23.19
N PHE A 150 -2.51 4.04 -22.63
CA PHE A 150 -3.19 4.52 -21.42
C PHE A 150 -3.91 5.85 -21.65
N PRO A 151 -5.25 5.86 -21.68
CA PRO A 151 -6.04 7.09 -21.91
C PRO A 151 -5.88 8.14 -20.81
N HIS A 152 -5.38 7.74 -19.64
CA HIS A 152 -5.12 8.61 -18.49
C HIS A 152 -3.61 8.77 -18.25
N PHE A 153 -2.85 8.92 -19.32
CA PHE A 153 -1.44 9.26 -19.28
C PHE A 153 -1.24 10.76 -19.39
N TYR A 154 -0.39 11.33 -18.53
CA TYR A 154 -0.08 12.77 -18.49
C TYR A 154 1.43 12.99 -18.46
N LEU A 155 1.86 14.03 -19.14
CA LEU A 155 3.23 14.51 -19.05
C LEU A 155 3.34 15.52 -17.91
N GLU A 156 4.15 15.22 -16.90
CA GLU A 156 4.27 16.06 -15.71
C GLU A 156 5.26 17.20 -15.95
N VAL A 157 4.84 18.44 -15.67
CA VAL A 157 5.65 19.64 -15.66
C VAL A 157 5.82 20.16 -14.24
N GLN A 158 7.02 20.59 -13.88
CA GLN A 158 7.34 21.11 -12.55
C GLN A 158 7.89 22.53 -12.64
N ALA A 159 7.63 23.35 -11.62
CA ALA A 159 7.94 24.77 -11.65
C ALA A 159 9.35 25.14 -11.16
N HIS A 160 10.20 24.12 -10.85
CA HIS A 160 11.57 24.38 -10.38
C HIS A 160 12.35 25.28 -11.34
N ASN A 161 12.98 26.33 -10.81
CA ASN A 161 13.64 27.33 -11.64
C ASN A 161 15.11 27.01 -11.93
N THR A 162 15.41 25.75 -12.19
CA THR A 162 16.74 25.27 -12.57
C THR A 162 16.91 25.17 -14.10
N PRO A 163 18.13 25.28 -14.64
CA PRO A 163 18.36 25.09 -16.08
C PRO A 163 17.87 23.74 -16.60
N ALA A 164 18.13 22.67 -15.86
CA ALA A 164 17.73 21.31 -16.24
C ALA A 164 16.19 21.18 -16.32
N GLN A 165 15.45 21.68 -15.33
CA GLN A 165 14.00 21.64 -15.35
C GLN A 165 13.39 22.50 -16.47
N LYS A 166 13.99 23.65 -16.77
CA LYS A 166 13.55 24.48 -17.90
C LYS A 166 13.71 23.76 -19.23
N GLU A 167 14.82 23.10 -19.43
CA GLU A 167 15.07 22.33 -20.65
C GLU A 167 14.11 21.14 -20.75
N LEU A 168 13.93 20.41 -19.66
CA LEU A 168 12.96 19.34 -19.60
C LEU A 168 11.53 19.81 -19.93
N ASN A 169 11.07 20.89 -19.32
CA ASN A 169 9.72 21.39 -19.60
C ASN A 169 9.55 21.80 -21.08
N ARG A 170 10.59 22.37 -21.75
CA ARG A 170 10.52 22.63 -23.19
C ARG A 170 10.34 21.34 -23.98
N HIS A 171 11.10 20.31 -23.65
CA HIS A 171 11.00 19.01 -24.28
C HIS A 171 9.63 18.36 -24.05
N ILE A 172 9.10 18.44 -22.82
CA ILE A 172 7.76 17.95 -22.49
C ILE A 172 6.68 18.66 -23.31
N ILE A 173 6.75 19.99 -23.44
CA ILE A 173 5.79 20.75 -24.26
C ILE A 173 5.85 20.30 -25.71
N GLN A 174 7.03 20.16 -26.29
CA GLN A 174 7.18 19.67 -27.66
C GLN A 174 6.52 18.30 -27.84
N ILE A 175 6.81 17.32 -26.96
CA ILE A 175 6.22 15.99 -27.03
C ILE A 175 4.69 16.04 -26.80
N SER A 176 4.23 16.86 -25.86
CA SER A 176 2.79 17.08 -25.62
C SER A 176 2.06 17.53 -26.88
N GLU A 177 2.64 18.47 -27.64
CA GLU A 177 2.07 18.96 -28.89
C GLU A 177 2.14 17.91 -30.01
N GLU A 178 3.24 17.18 -30.13
CA GLU A 178 3.42 16.14 -31.15
C GLU A 178 2.49 14.94 -30.93
N LEU A 179 2.32 14.48 -29.70
CA LEU A 179 1.55 13.28 -29.37
C LEU A 179 0.13 13.59 -28.89
N LEU A 180 -0.23 14.87 -28.75
CA LEU A 180 -1.53 15.31 -28.18
C LEU A 180 -1.79 14.78 -26.77
N VAL A 181 -0.74 14.59 -25.98
CA VAL A 181 -0.80 14.13 -24.59
C VAL A 181 -0.94 15.33 -23.67
N PRO A 182 -1.93 15.37 -22.75
CA PRO A 182 -2.09 16.50 -21.85
C PRO A 182 -0.95 16.61 -20.84
N ILE A 183 -0.57 17.85 -20.53
CA ILE A 183 0.37 18.15 -19.44
C ILE A 183 -0.36 18.24 -18.11
N ILE A 184 0.31 17.92 -17.00
CA ILE A 184 -0.17 18.06 -15.63
C ILE A 184 0.89 18.68 -14.74
N ALA A 185 0.50 19.55 -13.81
CA ALA A 185 1.45 20.14 -12.87
C ALA A 185 1.76 19.19 -11.72
N GLY A 186 3.06 18.96 -11.45
CA GLY A 186 3.58 18.31 -10.26
C GLY A 186 4.35 19.29 -9.37
N CYS A 187 4.40 19.02 -8.08
CA CYS A 187 5.11 19.87 -7.11
C CYS A 187 6.22 19.11 -6.37
N ASP A 188 6.14 17.79 -6.27
CA ASP A 188 7.07 16.95 -5.49
C ASP A 188 7.32 17.51 -4.06
N SER A 189 6.23 17.88 -3.38
CA SER A 189 6.30 18.61 -2.10
C SER A 189 6.70 17.68 -0.96
N HIS A 190 7.79 18.01 -0.27
CA HIS A 190 8.30 17.28 0.90
C HIS A 190 8.07 18.03 2.22
N VAL A 191 7.72 19.30 2.14
CA VAL A 191 7.39 20.17 3.27
C VAL A 191 6.16 21.05 2.93
N ILE A 192 5.58 21.71 3.92
CA ILE A 192 4.42 22.60 3.70
C ILE A 192 4.87 24.02 3.38
N THR A 193 5.89 24.52 4.06
CA THR A 193 6.38 25.88 3.90
C THR A 193 7.86 25.90 3.50
N GLU A 194 8.26 26.93 2.78
CA GLU A 194 9.65 27.12 2.38
C GLU A 194 10.63 27.13 3.57
N ALA A 195 10.20 27.68 4.71
CA ALA A 195 11.02 27.68 5.93
C ALA A 195 11.37 26.29 6.45
N GLN A 196 10.53 25.29 6.18
CA GLN A 196 10.75 23.89 6.61
C GLN A 196 11.73 23.13 5.72
N ILE A 197 12.19 23.71 4.60
CA ILE A 197 13.23 23.12 3.77
C ILE A 197 14.52 22.91 4.57
N LEU A 198 14.85 23.85 5.44
CA LEU A 198 16.01 23.72 6.33
C LEU A 198 15.89 22.53 7.28
N ASP A 199 14.69 22.25 7.81
CA ASP A 199 14.45 21.10 8.68
C ASP A 199 14.65 19.78 7.89
N ARG A 200 14.21 19.76 6.63
CA ARG A 200 14.44 18.62 5.72
C ARG A 200 15.93 18.41 5.45
N ASP A 201 16.66 19.48 5.15
CA ASP A 201 18.10 19.41 4.89
C ASP A 201 18.87 18.86 6.10
N GLU A 202 18.54 19.31 7.30
CA GLU A 202 19.14 18.78 8.54
C GLU A 202 18.79 17.29 8.75
N LEU A 203 17.56 16.87 8.44
CA LEU A 203 17.15 15.48 8.47
C LEU A 203 17.98 14.62 7.50
N LEU A 204 18.13 15.05 6.25
CA LEU A 204 18.92 14.37 5.24
C LEU A 204 20.39 14.27 5.62
N LYS A 205 20.99 15.38 6.08
CA LYS A 205 22.37 15.41 6.59
C LYS A 205 22.59 14.43 7.75
N SER A 206 21.63 14.31 8.66
CA SER A 206 21.71 13.35 9.77
C SER A 206 21.77 11.89 9.30
N GLY A 207 21.21 11.61 8.13
CA GLY A 207 21.25 10.31 7.45
C GLY A 207 22.42 10.13 6.46
N ASN A 208 23.34 11.12 6.35
CA ASN A 208 24.35 11.20 5.30
C ASN A 208 23.77 11.09 3.89
N ILE A 209 22.61 11.71 3.66
CA ILE A 209 21.93 11.74 2.38
C ILE A 209 22.07 13.15 1.80
N HIS A 210 22.41 13.24 0.53
CA HIS A 210 22.42 14.46 -0.25
C HIS A 210 21.96 14.13 -1.68
N TYR A 211 21.02 14.91 -2.19
CA TYR A 211 20.49 14.79 -3.54
C TYR A 211 20.94 16.02 -4.34
N GLU A 212 22.02 15.89 -5.10
CA GLU A 212 22.59 16.98 -5.91
C GLU A 212 21.59 17.51 -6.96
N ASP A 213 20.71 16.62 -7.46
CA ASP A 213 19.70 16.95 -8.47
C ASP A 213 18.59 17.87 -7.93
N GLU A 214 18.43 17.98 -6.61
CA GLU A 214 17.38 18.77 -5.95
C GLU A 214 17.81 20.21 -5.59
N ASP A 215 19.05 20.56 -5.81
CA ASP A 215 19.55 21.90 -5.47
C ASP A 215 18.77 22.98 -6.23
N GLY A 216 18.15 23.88 -5.45
CA GLY A 216 17.31 24.96 -5.97
C GLY A 216 15.88 24.57 -6.34
N TRP A 217 15.41 23.38 -5.93
CA TRP A 217 14.04 22.98 -6.10
C TRP A 217 13.11 23.63 -5.05
N TYR A 218 11.85 23.86 -5.46
CA TYR A 218 10.78 24.22 -4.55
C TYR A 218 10.21 22.94 -3.94
N MET A 219 10.43 22.72 -2.67
CA MET A 219 10.02 21.52 -1.95
C MET A 219 8.78 21.72 -1.08
N ASP A 220 8.28 22.96 -1.04
CA ASP A 220 7.09 23.34 -0.27
C ASP A 220 5.80 23.00 -1.01
N TYR A 221 4.68 23.08 -0.28
CA TYR A 221 3.34 22.84 -0.80
C TYR A 221 2.69 24.18 -1.22
N PRO A 222 2.78 24.60 -2.51
CA PRO A 222 2.36 25.91 -2.96
C PRO A 222 0.82 26.05 -3.00
N THR A 223 0.34 27.29 -2.97
CA THR A 223 -1.01 27.62 -3.42
C THR A 223 -1.06 27.71 -4.95
N TYR A 224 -2.29 27.78 -5.52
CA TYR A 224 -2.45 27.97 -6.97
C TYR A 224 -1.66 29.19 -7.46
N ASP A 225 -1.83 30.33 -6.80
CA ASP A 225 -1.20 31.59 -7.24
C ASP A 225 0.33 31.53 -7.15
N VAL A 226 0.88 30.92 -6.09
CA VAL A 226 2.33 30.72 -5.93
C VAL A 226 2.86 29.79 -7.02
N LEU A 227 2.17 28.68 -7.30
CA LEU A 227 2.60 27.74 -8.34
C LEU A 227 2.53 28.39 -9.74
N PHE A 228 1.46 29.13 -10.01
CA PHE A 228 1.32 29.87 -11.26
C PHE A 228 2.45 30.88 -11.47
N GLU A 229 2.76 31.67 -10.46
CA GLU A 229 3.85 32.67 -10.54
C GLU A 229 5.26 32.02 -10.67
N ARG A 230 5.48 30.85 -10.04
CA ARG A 230 6.72 30.11 -10.19
C ARG A 230 6.91 29.62 -11.63
N PHE A 231 5.86 29.08 -12.28
CA PHE A 231 5.92 28.73 -13.70
C PHE A 231 6.15 29.95 -14.59
N LYS A 232 5.54 31.09 -14.28
CA LYS A 232 5.82 32.36 -15.01
C LYS A 232 7.27 32.82 -14.86
N GLN A 233 7.81 32.74 -13.67
CA GLN A 233 9.22 33.08 -13.41
C GLN A 233 10.19 32.10 -14.10
N GLN A 234 9.80 30.83 -14.20
CA GLN A 234 10.55 29.84 -14.98
C GLN A 234 10.61 30.22 -16.46
N GLY A 235 9.53 30.79 -17.03
CA GLY A 235 9.49 31.40 -18.37
C GLY A 235 9.52 30.38 -19.50
N VAL A 236 9.02 29.16 -19.32
CA VAL A 236 8.96 28.12 -20.34
C VAL A 236 7.55 27.94 -20.88
N LEU A 237 6.55 27.84 -20.01
CA LEU A 237 5.15 27.63 -20.37
C LEU A 237 4.46 28.98 -20.59
N THR A 238 3.49 29.03 -21.51
CA THR A 238 2.57 30.15 -21.67
C THR A 238 1.57 30.16 -20.50
N ASP A 239 0.90 31.31 -20.27
CA ASP A 239 -0.13 31.42 -19.22
C ASP A 239 -1.27 30.40 -19.44
N GLU A 240 -1.64 30.09 -20.68
CA GLU A 240 -2.63 29.07 -21.04
C GLU A 240 -2.17 27.67 -20.69
N GLN A 241 -0.92 27.34 -21.01
CA GLN A 241 -0.31 26.04 -20.68
C GLN A 241 -0.19 25.86 -19.16
N ILE A 242 0.20 26.91 -18.42
CA ILE A 242 0.26 26.88 -16.93
C ILE A 242 -1.11 26.59 -16.36
N LYS A 243 -2.15 27.34 -16.80
CA LYS A 243 -3.53 27.12 -16.35
C LYS A 243 -4.02 25.71 -16.68
N ALA A 244 -3.74 25.23 -17.88
CA ALA A 244 -4.09 23.86 -18.29
C ALA A 244 -3.42 22.82 -17.41
N ALA A 245 -2.10 22.92 -17.19
CA ALA A 245 -1.36 21.98 -16.37
C ALA A 245 -1.88 21.92 -14.92
N ILE A 246 -2.11 23.08 -14.28
CA ILE A 246 -2.66 23.13 -12.92
C ILE A 246 -4.11 22.63 -12.89
N ASN A 247 -4.96 23.03 -13.83
CA ASN A 247 -6.36 22.61 -13.87
C ASN A 247 -6.52 21.12 -14.16
N ASN A 248 -5.60 20.50 -14.89
CA ASN A 248 -5.62 19.07 -15.17
C ASN A 248 -5.47 18.23 -13.89
N THR A 249 -4.93 18.79 -12.79
CA THR A 249 -4.91 18.11 -11.49
C THR A 249 -6.32 17.83 -10.97
N ASN A 250 -7.35 18.58 -11.43
CA ASN A 250 -8.73 18.34 -11.03
C ASN A 250 -9.30 17.00 -11.54
N VAL A 251 -8.65 16.34 -12.50
CA VAL A 251 -9.03 14.97 -12.92
C VAL A 251 -9.07 13.99 -11.75
N LEU A 252 -8.29 14.25 -10.71
CA LEU A 252 -8.29 13.42 -9.49
C LEU A 252 -9.64 13.39 -8.77
N PHE A 253 -10.50 14.40 -8.97
CA PHE A 253 -11.87 14.40 -8.41
C PHE A 253 -12.80 13.39 -9.10
N GLU A 254 -12.46 12.95 -10.30
CA GLU A 254 -13.21 11.94 -11.06
C GLU A 254 -12.93 10.50 -10.59
N PHE A 255 -11.90 10.29 -9.80
CA PHE A 255 -11.51 8.97 -9.33
C PHE A 255 -12.53 8.40 -8.36
N GLU A 256 -12.64 7.08 -8.32
CA GLU A 256 -13.47 6.36 -7.36
C GLU A 256 -13.05 6.69 -5.91
N ASP A 257 -14.03 6.90 -5.04
CA ASP A 257 -13.77 6.97 -3.60
C ASP A 257 -13.60 5.53 -3.06
N ILE A 258 -12.37 5.03 -3.18
CA ILE A 258 -12.03 3.64 -2.85
C ILE A 258 -12.26 3.38 -1.37
N LYS A 259 -13.15 2.44 -1.06
CA LYS A 259 -13.40 1.95 0.30
C LYS A 259 -12.63 0.66 0.54
N LEU A 260 -11.83 0.65 1.60
CA LEU A 260 -11.06 -0.55 1.96
C LEU A 260 -11.98 -1.60 2.59
N ASP A 261 -11.93 -2.81 2.04
CA ASP A 261 -12.67 -3.95 2.59
C ASP A 261 -12.03 -4.39 3.92
N ARG A 262 -12.77 -4.20 5.00
CA ARG A 262 -12.36 -4.53 6.38
C ARG A 262 -12.93 -5.85 6.88
N SER A 263 -13.61 -6.60 6.00
CA SER A 263 -14.13 -7.90 6.37
C SER A 263 -13.02 -8.87 6.75
N LEU A 264 -13.26 -9.64 7.78
CA LEU A 264 -12.34 -10.70 8.19
C LEU A 264 -12.19 -11.73 7.07
N LYS A 265 -10.98 -11.92 6.59
CA LYS A 265 -10.63 -12.91 5.55
C LYS A 265 -10.00 -14.13 6.21
N VAL A 266 -10.82 -15.09 6.59
CA VAL A 266 -10.33 -16.36 7.08
C VAL A 266 -9.93 -17.25 5.89
N PRO A 267 -8.70 -17.78 5.85
CA PRO A 267 -8.30 -18.69 4.78
C PRO A 267 -9.15 -19.95 4.81
N VAL A 268 -9.75 -20.30 3.67
CA VAL A 268 -10.53 -21.54 3.49
C VAL A 268 -9.74 -22.49 2.61
N ILE A 269 -9.45 -23.67 3.13
CA ILE A 269 -8.81 -24.74 2.37
C ILE A 269 -9.69 -25.20 1.19
N LYS A 270 -9.06 -25.71 0.15
CA LYS A 270 -9.74 -26.05 -1.12
C LYS A 270 -10.93 -26.99 -0.89
N GLU A 271 -10.76 -27.96 -0.01
CA GLU A 271 -11.73 -29.00 0.33
C GLU A 271 -12.99 -28.47 1.02
N LEU A 272 -12.89 -27.29 1.63
CA LEU A 272 -14.00 -26.67 2.36
C LEU A 272 -14.69 -25.54 1.60
N ARG A 273 -14.16 -25.12 0.44
CA ARG A 273 -14.66 -23.92 -0.29
C ARG A 273 -16.13 -24.03 -0.67
N ASN A 274 -16.59 -25.22 -1.04
CA ASN A 274 -17.97 -25.47 -1.50
C ASN A 274 -18.90 -25.98 -0.38
N LYS A 275 -18.44 -25.95 0.88
CA LYS A 275 -19.23 -26.41 2.01
C LYS A 275 -19.92 -25.25 2.71
N THR A 276 -21.14 -25.50 3.23
CA THR A 276 -21.84 -24.55 4.09
C THR A 276 -21.11 -24.39 5.43
N GLN A 277 -21.43 -23.34 6.18
CA GLN A 277 -20.85 -23.13 7.53
C GLN A 277 -21.20 -24.29 8.46
N GLU A 278 -22.44 -24.80 8.40
CA GLU A 278 -22.88 -25.97 9.19
C GLU A 278 -22.06 -27.21 8.86
N GLU A 279 -21.80 -27.49 7.59
CA GLU A 279 -20.96 -28.61 7.19
C GLU A 279 -19.51 -28.46 7.68
N ARG A 280 -18.99 -27.24 7.69
CA ARG A 280 -17.65 -26.96 8.22
C ARG A 280 -17.58 -27.11 9.73
N ASN A 281 -18.58 -26.63 10.45
CA ASN A 281 -18.70 -26.84 11.89
C ASN A 281 -18.79 -28.34 12.21
N HIS A 282 -19.57 -29.11 11.47
CA HIS A 282 -19.66 -30.55 11.65
C HIS A 282 -18.32 -31.27 11.42
N ILE A 283 -17.55 -30.86 10.39
CA ILE A 283 -16.20 -31.38 10.15
C ILE A 283 -15.27 -31.04 11.33
N PHE A 284 -15.35 -29.81 11.83
CA PHE A 284 -14.58 -29.37 12.98
C PHE A 284 -14.91 -30.21 14.22
N GLU A 285 -16.19 -30.39 14.55
CA GLU A 285 -16.60 -31.25 15.65
C GLU A 285 -16.13 -32.71 15.48
N GLN A 286 -16.15 -33.25 14.25
CA GLN A 286 -15.67 -34.59 14.01
C GLN A 286 -14.16 -34.72 14.29
N ILE A 287 -13.35 -33.75 13.86
CA ILE A 287 -11.92 -33.69 14.22
C ILE A 287 -11.73 -33.69 15.72
N LEU A 288 -12.52 -32.90 16.45
CA LEU A 288 -12.45 -32.84 17.91
C LEU A 288 -12.81 -34.17 18.57
N LYS A 289 -13.85 -34.85 18.09
CA LYS A 289 -14.25 -36.19 18.55
C LYS A 289 -13.14 -37.22 18.35
N ASP A 290 -12.50 -37.19 17.18
CA ASP A 290 -11.41 -38.11 16.85
C ASP A 290 -10.19 -37.84 17.75
N GLU A 291 -9.79 -36.60 17.93
CA GLU A 291 -8.67 -36.24 18.79
C GLU A 291 -8.98 -36.49 20.28
N TRP A 292 -10.20 -36.25 20.73
CA TRP A 292 -10.63 -36.61 22.05
C TRP A 292 -10.53 -38.11 22.32
N PHE A 293 -11.00 -38.94 21.37
CA PHE A 293 -10.90 -40.38 21.48
C PHE A 293 -9.45 -40.87 21.62
N LEU A 294 -8.53 -40.27 20.89
CA LEU A 294 -7.11 -40.59 20.94
C LEU A 294 -6.43 -40.15 22.26
N GLN A 295 -6.89 -39.04 22.86
CA GLN A 295 -6.22 -38.42 24.01
C GLN A 295 -6.91 -38.68 25.36
N LYS A 296 -8.12 -39.19 25.36
CA LYS A 296 -8.91 -39.38 26.60
C LYS A 296 -8.29 -40.31 27.64
N ALA A 297 -7.37 -41.19 27.23
CA ALA A 297 -6.66 -42.08 28.15
C ALA A 297 -5.71 -41.32 29.10
N ASP A 298 -5.19 -40.17 28.63
CA ASP A 298 -4.21 -39.35 29.33
C ASP A 298 -4.87 -38.25 30.23
N ILE A 299 -6.20 -38.23 30.28
CA ILE A 299 -6.96 -37.18 30.97
C ILE A 299 -7.17 -37.57 32.42
N ASN A 300 -7.10 -36.58 33.33
CA ASN A 300 -7.48 -36.76 34.71
C ASN A 300 -8.97 -37.04 34.80
N LYS A 301 -9.33 -38.28 35.18
CA LYS A 301 -10.73 -38.76 35.24
C LYS A 301 -11.59 -38.00 36.27
N ASP A 302 -10.96 -37.46 37.32
CA ASP A 302 -11.68 -36.69 38.36
C ASP A 302 -12.14 -35.31 37.81
N LYS A 303 -11.54 -34.84 36.72
CA LYS A 303 -11.87 -33.59 36.05
C LYS A 303 -12.65 -33.76 34.75
N LEU A 304 -13.11 -34.96 34.44
CA LEU A 304 -13.77 -35.28 33.16
C LEU A 304 -14.92 -34.32 32.83
N GLN A 305 -15.76 -34.01 33.80
CA GLN A 305 -16.87 -33.09 33.64
C GLN A 305 -16.41 -31.65 33.27
N GLN A 306 -15.30 -31.22 33.85
CA GLN A 306 -14.70 -29.90 33.56
C GLN A 306 -14.17 -29.84 32.15
N TYR A 307 -13.51 -30.90 31.69
CA TYR A 307 -13.06 -30.98 30.29
C TYR A 307 -14.22 -30.88 29.30
N TYR A 308 -15.33 -31.57 29.54
CA TYR A 308 -16.53 -31.50 28.70
C TYR A 308 -17.15 -30.10 28.69
N GLN A 309 -17.15 -29.41 29.81
CA GLN A 309 -17.65 -28.04 29.87
C GLN A 309 -16.77 -27.07 29.07
N GLU A 310 -15.45 -27.18 29.20
CA GLU A 310 -14.53 -26.35 28.42
C GLU A 310 -14.63 -26.62 26.93
N ILE A 311 -14.69 -27.89 26.50
CA ILE A 311 -14.84 -28.25 25.07
C ILE A 311 -16.14 -27.64 24.51
N LYS A 312 -17.23 -27.80 25.23
CA LYS A 312 -18.54 -27.28 24.81
C LYS A 312 -18.55 -25.75 24.73
N HIS A 313 -17.95 -25.09 25.72
CA HIS A 313 -17.78 -23.64 25.70
C HIS A 313 -16.98 -23.18 24.53
N ASP A 314 -15.79 -23.74 24.32
CA ASP A 314 -14.86 -23.36 23.24
C ASP A 314 -15.49 -23.59 21.85
N ILE A 315 -16.23 -24.70 21.64
CA ILE A 315 -16.97 -24.96 20.40
C ILE A 315 -18.00 -23.83 20.16
N GLY A 316 -18.78 -23.49 21.16
CA GLY A 316 -19.80 -22.43 21.04
C GLY A 316 -19.21 -21.08 20.63
N GLU A 317 -18.08 -20.69 21.22
CA GLU A 317 -17.39 -19.45 20.87
C GLU A 317 -16.85 -19.47 19.41
N ILE A 318 -16.24 -20.59 19.00
CA ILE A 318 -15.69 -20.74 17.65
C ILE A 318 -16.79 -20.71 16.58
N GLU A 319 -17.91 -21.37 16.84
CA GLU A 319 -19.07 -21.41 15.94
C GLU A 319 -19.77 -20.05 15.86
N ALA A 320 -19.96 -19.37 17.00
CA ALA A 320 -20.54 -18.03 17.05
C ALA A 320 -19.71 -17.00 16.24
N CYS A 321 -18.38 -17.18 16.19
CA CYS A 321 -17.48 -16.35 15.42
C CYS A 321 -17.27 -16.83 13.98
N ASN A 322 -17.86 -17.94 13.54
CA ASN A 322 -17.63 -18.58 12.24
C ASN A 322 -16.14 -18.89 11.97
N MET A 323 -15.41 -19.36 13.00
CA MET A 323 -13.96 -19.58 12.95
C MET A 323 -13.56 -21.05 12.79
N ALA A 324 -14.48 -21.98 12.57
CA ALA A 324 -14.18 -23.40 12.39
C ALA A 324 -13.10 -23.65 11.31
N ASP A 325 -13.18 -22.96 10.19
CA ASP A 325 -12.18 -23.06 9.09
C ASP A 325 -10.75 -22.73 9.54
N TYR A 326 -10.60 -21.72 10.38
CA TYR A 326 -9.31 -21.32 10.92
C TYR A 326 -8.68 -22.43 11.79
N PHE A 327 -9.50 -23.04 12.64
CA PHE A 327 -9.03 -24.12 13.52
C PHE A 327 -8.76 -25.41 12.74
N ILE A 328 -9.59 -25.75 11.74
CA ILE A 328 -9.35 -26.89 10.83
C ILE A 328 -8.03 -26.68 10.09
N LEU A 329 -7.80 -25.50 9.50
CA LEU A 329 -6.55 -25.18 8.79
C LEU A 329 -5.34 -25.27 9.73
N SER A 330 -5.43 -24.68 10.92
CA SER A 330 -4.35 -24.70 11.91
C SER A 330 -4.00 -26.13 12.33
N TYR A 331 -5.01 -26.96 12.60
CA TYR A 331 -4.85 -28.38 12.91
C TYR A 331 -4.14 -29.13 11.77
N MET A 332 -4.61 -28.96 10.54
CA MET A 332 -4.01 -29.63 9.37
C MET A 332 -2.56 -29.23 9.16
N VAL A 333 -2.23 -27.94 9.30
CA VAL A 333 -0.85 -27.44 9.20
C VAL A 333 0.04 -28.08 10.26
N MET A 334 -0.41 -28.05 11.52
CA MET A 334 0.35 -28.63 12.64
C MET A 334 0.53 -30.14 12.50
N LYS A 335 -0.52 -30.87 12.17
CA LYS A 335 -0.49 -32.32 11.96
C LYS A 335 0.48 -32.69 10.83
N ARG A 336 0.36 -32.02 9.68
CA ARG A 336 1.26 -32.23 8.54
C ARG A 336 2.70 -31.88 8.88
N GLY A 337 2.92 -30.78 9.63
CA GLY A 337 4.23 -30.37 10.09
C GLY A 337 4.91 -31.43 10.95
N GLN A 338 4.18 -32.02 11.88
CA GLN A 338 4.68 -33.07 12.76
C GLN A 338 4.90 -34.40 12.02
N GLU A 339 3.89 -34.88 11.29
CA GLU A 339 3.91 -36.21 10.67
C GLU A 339 4.85 -36.31 9.47
N LYS A 340 4.88 -35.26 8.63
CA LYS A 340 5.64 -35.29 7.37
C LYS A 340 7.03 -34.67 7.46
N TYR A 341 7.20 -33.67 8.31
CA TYR A 341 8.43 -32.86 8.36
C TYR A 341 9.16 -32.94 9.69
N GLY A 342 8.73 -33.78 10.64
CA GLY A 342 9.36 -33.91 11.95
C GLY A 342 9.29 -32.66 12.81
N GLY A 343 8.28 -31.81 12.58
CA GLY A 343 8.07 -30.58 13.34
C GLY A 343 7.86 -30.85 14.82
N ILE A 344 8.46 -30.04 15.68
CA ILE A 344 8.35 -30.15 17.14
C ILE A 344 7.54 -29.00 17.68
N LEU A 345 6.48 -29.33 18.42
CA LEU A 345 5.71 -28.33 19.13
C LEU A 345 6.48 -27.85 20.37
N THR A 346 6.59 -26.54 20.55
CA THR A 346 7.23 -25.96 21.74
C THR A 346 6.50 -26.40 23.00
N PRO A 347 7.19 -26.70 24.09
CA PRO A 347 6.58 -27.19 25.34
C PRO A 347 5.72 -26.14 26.03
N SER A 348 6.03 -24.84 25.84
CA SER A 348 5.32 -23.72 26.43
C SER A 348 4.31 -23.14 25.43
N GLY A 349 3.14 -22.72 25.90
CA GLY A 349 2.21 -21.94 25.11
C GLY A 349 2.67 -20.50 24.88
N ARG A 350 2.20 -19.88 23.79
CA ARG A 350 2.44 -18.47 23.48
C ARG A 350 1.12 -17.73 23.28
N GLY A 351 1.04 -16.53 23.83
CA GLY A 351 -0.15 -15.67 23.69
C GLY A 351 -1.40 -16.30 24.25
N SER A 352 -2.57 -15.90 23.72
CA SER A 352 -3.89 -16.35 24.18
C SER A 352 -4.27 -17.78 23.76
N ALA A 353 -3.47 -18.43 22.91
CA ALA A 353 -3.78 -19.80 22.45
C ALA A 353 -3.94 -20.82 23.59
N VAL A 354 -3.28 -20.59 24.73
CA VAL A 354 -3.36 -21.47 25.91
C VAL A 354 -4.66 -21.32 26.70
N SER A 355 -5.45 -20.28 26.46
CA SER A 355 -6.70 -20.02 27.19
C SER A 355 -7.88 -20.90 26.72
N MET A 356 -7.77 -21.56 25.57
CA MET A 356 -8.76 -22.50 25.05
C MET A 356 -8.26 -23.93 25.16
N TYR A 357 -9.06 -24.81 25.79
CA TYR A 357 -8.67 -26.23 25.89
C TYR A 357 -8.63 -26.92 24.51
N LEU A 358 -9.46 -26.49 23.58
CA LEU A 358 -9.47 -27.01 22.21
C LEU A 358 -8.10 -26.89 21.51
N ASN A 359 -7.31 -25.87 21.80
CA ASN A 359 -5.97 -25.72 21.24
C ASN A 359 -5.02 -26.83 21.71
N LYS A 360 -5.17 -27.30 22.95
CA LYS A 360 -4.44 -28.49 23.44
C LYS A 360 -4.95 -29.75 22.75
N LEU A 361 -6.27 -29.91 22.64
CA LEU A 361 -6.90 -31.05 22.00
C LEU A 361 -6.51 -31.18 20.51
N LEU A 362 -6.48 -30.03 19.79
CA LEU A 362 -6.02 -29.98 18.40
C LEU A 362 -4.49 -30.00 18.23
N ARG A 363 -3.75 -30.21 19.32
CA ARG A 363 -2.27 -30.27 19.31
C ARG A 363 -1.58 -28.97 18.87
N LEU A 364 -2.25 -27.83 19.04
CA LEU A 364 -1.70 -26.51 18.75
C LEU A 364 -0.86 -25.97 19.92
N THR A 365 -1.07 -26.50 21.11
CA THR A 365 -0.27 -26.26 22.33
C THR A 365 -0.16 -27.54 23.15
N LYS A 366 0.86 -27.64 24.02
CA LYS A 366 0.98 -28.71 25.03
C LYS A 366 0.37 -28.32 26.39
N VAL A 367 -0.03 -27.06 26.55
CA VAL A 367 -0.57 -26.56 27.82
C VAL A 367 -2.01 -27.06 28.01
N ASP A 368 -2.25 -27.74 29.13
CA ASP A 368 -3.56 -28.20 29.54
C ASP A 368 -4.16 -27.18 30.54
N LYS A 369 -5.09 -26.34 30.05
CA LYS A 369 -5.77 -25.31 30.83
C LYS A 369 -6.49 -25.90 32.06
N VAL A 370 -7.12 -27.07 31.91
CA VAL A 370 -7.92 -27.71 32.97
C VAL A 370 -7.05 -28.25 34.09
N ASN A 371 -5.82 -28.67 33.78
CA ASN A 371 -4.83 -29.17 34.76
C ASN A 371 -3.79 -28.12 35.14
N SER A 372 -3.84 -26.91 34.58
CA SER A 372 -2.91 -25.86 34.95
C SER A 372 -3.15 -25.43 36.42
N PRO A 373 -2.06 -25.25 37.20
CA PRO A 373 -2.16 -24.69 38.54
C PRO A 373 -2.46 -23.18 38.55
N VAL A 374 -2.37 -22.54 37.37
CA VAL A 374 -2.58 -21.10 37.19
C VAL A 374 -3.95 -20.90 36.55
N LEU A 375 -4.78 -20.03 37.11
CA LEU A 375 -6.01 -19.56 36.46
C LEU A 375 -5.62 -18.79 35.17
N MET A 376 -6.06 -19.30 34.04
CA MET A 376 -5.85 -18.68 32.74
C MET A 376 -7.13 -18.03 32.25
#